data_7d8518b8456b2eb982920f029e0d1a41
#
_entry.id   7d8518b8456b2eb982920f029e0d1a41
#
_cell.length_a   1.000
_cell.length_b   1.000
_cell.length_c   1.000
_cell.angle_alpha   90.00
_cell.angle_beta   90.00
_cell.angle_gamma   90.00
#
_symmetry.space_group_name_H-M   'P 1'
#
loop_
_entity.id
_entity.type
_entity.pdbx_description
1 polymer ?
#
loop_
_entity_poly.entity_id
_entity_poly.type
_entity_poly.pdbx_seq_one_letter_code
_entity_poly.pdbx_strand_id
1 'polypeptide(L)'
;IFEFTNSISGKDCQDIIKRFEESEAEHYQGRVGQTFEENTDIKKSTDMVISGKDNWKDIDTLLFTTLAKALSGVKKQFDFFTGPFKDIGYAVQRTKPGEFFHWHIDSGSHQFSDRQLVAIWYLNDVEGPGGETEFLYQDVKVKPESGKLILFPPFWTHEHRGVTLQSGVKYIATTWIVFK
;
A
#
# COMPACT_ATOMS: atom_id res chain seq x y z
N ILE A 1 9.72 -9.63 -4.27
CA ILE A 1 9.08 -8.32 -4.45
C ILE A 1 8.97 -8.09 -5.94
N PHE A 2 7.79 -7.67 -6.40
CA PHE A 2 7.53 -7.33 -7.80
C PHE A 2 7.34 -5.83 -7.90
N GLU A 3 8.04 -5.18 -8.85
CA GLU A 3 7.92 -3.75 -9.09
C GLU A 3 7.39 -3.49 -10.50
N PHE A 4 6.38 -2.64 -10.61
CA PHE A 4 5.75 -2.22 -11.87
C PHE A 4 5.81 -0.70 -11.96
N THR A 5 6.71 -0.18 -12.76
CA THR A 5 6.82 1.26 -13.02
C THR A 5 5.68 1.74 -13.91
N ASN A 6 5.24 2.99 -13.71
CA ASN A 6 4.15 3.59 -14.49
C ASN A 6 2.85 2.75 -14.49
N SER A 7 2.53 2.10 -13.36
CA SER A 7 1.29 1.34 -13.18
C SER A 7 0.06 2.22 -13.28
N ILE A 8 0.14 3.43 -12.71
CA ILE A 8 -0.85 4.51 -12.89
C ILE A 8 -0.14 5.78 -13.36
N SER A 9 -0.87 6.68 -14.03
CA SER A 9 -0.26 7.91 -14.54
C SER A 9 0.03 8.92 -13.42
N GLY A 10 1.02 9.82 -13.65
CA GLY A 10 1.28 10.92 -12.73
C GLY A 10 0.07 11.85 -12.54
N LYS A 11 -0.78 12.00 -13.56
CA LYS A 11 -2.04 12.75 -13.46
C LYS A 11 -3.02 12.08 -12.49
N ASP A 12 -3.17 10.76 -12.58
CA ASP A 12 -4.04 10.00 -11.66
C ASP A 12 -3.51 10.06 -10.23
N CYS A 13 -2.18 9.95 -10.05
CA CYS A 13 -1.55 10.12 -8.75
C CYS A 13 -1.88 11.47 -8.12
N GLN A 14 -1.76 12.56 -8.88
CA GLN A 14 -2.06 13.91 -8.41
C GLN A 14 -3.55 14.08 -8.09
N ASP A 15 -4.45 13.49 -8.88
CA ASP A 15 -5.88 13.53 -8.61
C ASP A 15 -6.24 12.79 -7.31
N ILE A 16 -5.66 11.61 -7.08
CA ILE A 16 -5.85 10.85 -5.83
C ILE A 16 -5.38 11.67 -4.63
N ILE A 17 -4.19 12.25 -4.70
CA ILE A 17 -3.63 13.09 -3.62
C ILE A 17 -4.54 14.28 -3.34
N LYS A 18 -4.96 15.00 -4.37
CA LYS A 18 -5.85 16.17 -4.25
C LYS A 18 -7.16 15.80 -3.55
N ARG A 19 -7.85 14.75 -4.03
CA ARG A 19 -9.11 14.29 -3.43
C ARG A 19 -8.92 13.83 -1.97
N PHE A 20 -7.82 13.16 -1.68
CA PHE A 20 -7.48 12.79 -0.30
C PHE A 20 -7.38 14.03 0.58
N GLU A 21 -6.59 15.04 0.20
CA GLU A 21 -6.44 16.26 1.00
C GLU A 21 -7.76 17.05 1.15
N GLU A 22 -8.62 17.04 0.13
CA GLU A 22 -9.95 17.67 0.18
C GLU A 22 -10.95 16.90 1.07
N SER A 23 -10.64 15.66 1.46
CA SER A 23 -11.49 14.79 2.28
C SER A 23 -11.07 14.74 3.77
N GLU A 24 -10.49 15.80 4.31
CA GLU A 24 -9.87 15.85 5.64
C GLU A 24 -10.81 15.34 6.77
N ALA A 25 -12.11 15.59 6.67
CA ALA A 25 -13.12 15.13 7.64
C ALA A 25 -13.26 13.60 7.72
N GLU A 26 -12.75 12.86 6.72
CA GLU A 26 -12.80 11.40 6.65
C GLU A 26 -11.46 10.73 7.04
N HIS A 27 -10.45 11.54 7.36
CA HIS A 27 -9.14 11.06 7.77
C HIS A 27 -9.17 10.46 9.18
N TYR A 28 -8.33 9.44 9.38
CA TYR A 28 -8.10 8.84 10.69
C TYR A 28 -6.62 8.51 10.88
N GLN A 29 -6.19 8.38 12.14
CA GLN A 29 -4.86 7.92 12.50
C GLN A 29 -4.65 6.47 12.01
N GLY A 30 -3.50 6.18 11.42
CA GLY A 30 -3.16 4.83 10.98
C GLY A 30 -3.31 3.79 12.08
N ARG A 31 -3.95 2.67 11.75
CA ARG A 31 -4.30 1.58 12.68
C ARG A 31 -3.45 0.35 12.45
N VAL A 32 -3.30 -0.45 13.49
CA VAL A 32 -2.48 -1.68 13.48
C VAL A 32 -3.19 -2.84 14.16
N GLY A 33 -2.69 -4.05 13.92
CA GLY A 33 -3.13 -5.26 14.60
C GLY A 33 -4.51 -5.75 14.19
N GLN A 34 -4.96 -6.81 14.87
CA GLN A 34 -6.24 -7.47 14.60
C GLN A 34 -7.45 -6.65 15.08
N THR A 35 -7.24 -5.83 16.08
CA THR A 35 -8.26 -4.97 16.69
C THR A 35 -8.38 -3.62 15.97
N PHE A 36 -7.54 -3.36 14.97
CA PHE A 36 -7.48 -2.08 14.25
C PHE A 36 -7.37 -0.89 15.21
N GLU A 37 -6.48 -1.00 16.19
CA GLU A 37 -6.25 0.04 17.19
C GLU A 37 -5.19 1.05 16.73
N GLU A 38 -5.28 2.25 17.27
CA GLU A 38 -4.28 3.28 17.09
C GLU A 38 -3.11 3.02 18.05
N ASN A 39 -1.91 2.84 17.48
CA ASN A 39 -0.67 2.70 18.25
C ASN A 39 0.44 3.51 17.57
N THR A 40 0.64 4.73 18.05
CA THR A 40 1.61 5.67 17.49
C THR A 40 3.07 5.30 17.73
N ASP A 41 3.35 4.30 18.57
CA ASP A 41 4.69 3.74 18.73
C ASP A 41 5.04 2.73 17.62
N ILE A 42 4.00 2.20 16.95
CA ILE A 42 4.15 1.25 15.85
C ILE A 42 3.92 1.92 14.49
N LYS A 43 2.86 2.73 14.37
CA LYS A 43 2.48 3.39 13.12
C LYS A 43 2.06 4.82 13.35
N LYS A 44 2.68 5.73 12.59
CA LYS A 44 2.24 7.13 12.45
C LYS A 44 1.96 7.39 10.99
N SER A 45 0.71 7.64 10.65
CA SER A 45 0.24 8.04 9.32
C SER A 45 -1.17 8.60 9.42
N THR A 46 -1.61 9.29 8.39
CA THR A 46 -3.02 9.67 8.20
C THR A 46 -3.59 8.80 7.09
N ASP A 47 -4.65 8.05 7.39
CA ASP A 47 -5.22 7.07 6.50
C ASP A 47 -6.68 7.41 6.15
N MET A 48 -7.16 6.95 4.99
CA MET A 48 -8.56 7.04 4.58
C MET A 48 -8.93 5.86 3.69
N VAL A 49 -9.99 5.12 4.02
CA VAL A 49 -10.58 4.12 3.12
C VAL A 49 -11.36 4.84 2.03
N ILE A 50 -11.09 4.48 0.77
CA ILE A 50 -11.74 5.07 -0.41
C ILE A 50 -12.79 4.15 -1.03
N SER A 51 -12.63 2.83 -0.93
CA SER A 51 -13.57 1.87 -1.48
C SER A 51 -14.96 1.95 -0.83
N GLY A 52 -15.98 1.73 -1.66
CA GLY A 52 -17.39 1.83 -1.25
C GLY A 52 -17.96 3.24 -1.27
N LYS A 53 -17.18 4.26 -1.62
CA LYS A 53 -17.62 5.65 -1.72
C LYS A 53 -17.91 6.03 -3.18
N ASP A 54 -19.08 6.63 -3.43
CA ASP A 54 -19.51 6.98 -4.78
C ASP A 54 -18.55 7.92 -5.50
N ASN A 55 -18.00 8.88 -4.80
CA ASN A 55 -17.06 9.86 -5.33
C ASN A 55 -15.64 9.31 -5.54
N TRP A 56 -15.39 8.02 -5.28
CA TRP A 56 -14.10 7.34 -5.46
C TRP A 56 -14.17 6.13 -6.40
N LYS A 57 -15.34 5.83 -7.00
CA LYS A 57 -15.56 4.65 -7.86
C LYS A 57 -14.63 4.59 -9.07
N ASP A 58 -14.29 5.72 -9.65
CA ASP A 58 -13.36 5.82 -10.76
C ASP A 58 -11.94 5.41 -10.36
N ILE A 59 -11.48 5.86 -9.20
CA ILE A 59 -10.17 5.51 -8.63
C ILE A 59 -10.15 4.04 -8.19
N ASP A 60 -11.21 3.56 -7.56
CA ASP A 60 -11.37 2.14 -7.20
C ASP A 60 -11.22 1.25 -8.45
N THR A 61 -11.92 1.61 -9.54
CA THR A 61 -11.83 0.91 -10.83
C THR A 61 -10.41 0.99 -11.44
N LEU A 62 -9.76 2.14 -11.36
CA LEU A 62 -8.39 2.34 -11.85
C LEU A 62 -7.41 1.41 -11.12
N LEU A 63 -7.43 1.43 -9.78
CA LEU A 63 -6.54 0.60 -8.96
C LEU A 63 -6.81 -0.88 -9.18
N PHE A 64 -8.07 -1.30 -9.23
CA PHE A 64 -8.45 -2.67 -9.56
C PHE A 64 -7.91 -3.11 -10.93
N THR A 65 -8.06 -2.28 -11.95
CA THR A 65 -7.62 -2.61 -13.31
C THR A 65 -6.10 -2.80 -13.39
N THR A 66 -5.35 -1.89 -12.75
CA THR A 66 -3.89 -1.97 -12.75
C THR A 66 -3.38 -3.13 -11.91
N LEU A 67 -4.06 -3.44 -10.80
CA LEU A 67 -3.79 -4.61 -9.97
C LEU A 67 -4.01 -5.91 -10.75
N ALA A 68 -5.14 -6.04 -11.44
CA ALA A 68 -5.46 -7.23 -12.24
C ALA A 68 -4.41 -7.49 -13.33
N LYS A 69 -3.92 -6.42 -13.97
CA LYS A 69 -2.82 -6.50 -14.94
C LYS A 69 -1.52 -7.00 -14.30
N ALA A 70 -1.14 -6.45 -13.16
CA ALA A 70 0.06 -6.86 -12.42
C ALA A 70 -0.04 -8.32 -11.96
N LEU A 71 -1.18 -8.73 -11.38
CA LEU A 71 -1.43 -10.12 -10.97
C LEU A 71 -1.36 -11.11 -12.12
N SER A 72 -1.82 -10.72 -13.32
CA SER A 72 -1.67 -11.56 -14.52
C SER A 72 -0.20 -11.81 -14.86
N GLY A 73 0.69 -10.84 -14.63
CA GLY A 73 2.14 -11.01 -14.77
C GLY A 73 2.72 -11.99 -13.74
N VAL A 74 2.32 -11.84 -12.48
CA VAL A 74 2.76 -12.75 -11.39
C VAL A 74 2.31 -14.18 -11.66
N LYS A 75 1.05 -14.38 -12.04
CA LYS A 75 0.51 -15.73 -12.38
C LYS A 75 1.27 -16.44 -13.50
N LYS A 76 1.77 -15.70 -14.49
CA LYS A 76 2.58 -16.28 -15.58
C LYS A 76 3.96 -16.72 -15.12
N GLN A 77 4.47 -16.16 -14.04
CA GLN A 77 5.79 -16.47 -13.50
C GLN A 77 5.76 -17.61 -12.46
N PHE A 78 4.61 -17.81 -11.80
CA PHE A 78 4.47 -18.77 -10.70
C PHE A 78 3.27 -19.69 -10.92
N ASP A 79 3.51 -20.91 -11.35
CA ASP A 79 2.50 -21.89 -11.74
C ASP A 79 1.49 -22.22 -10.63
N PHE A 80 1.93 -22.18 -9.36
CA PHE A 80 1.07 -22.45 -8.20
C PHE A 80 0.34 -21.23 -7.64
N PHE A 81 0.58 -20.03 -8.18
CA PHE A 81 -0.14 -18.81 -7.79
C PHE A 81 -1.41 -18.68 -8.66
N THR A 82 -2.40 -19.53 -8.43
CA THR A 82 -3.56 -19.68 -9.32
C THR A 82 -4.81 -18.91 -8.89
N GLY A 83 -5.06 -18.74 -7.59
CA GLY A 83 -6.30 -18.14 -7.07
C GLY A 83 -7.48 -19.11 -7.04
N PRO A 84 -8.74 -18.62 -7.06
CA PRO A 84 -9.15 -17.24 -7.38
C PRO A 84 -8.83 -16.21 -6.29
N PHE A 85 -8.52 -14.99 -6.71
CA PHE A 85 -8.19 -13.89 -5.82
C PHE A 85 -9.17 -12.72 -5.94
N LYS A 86 -9.27 -11.94 -4.89
CA LYS A 86 -9.93 -10.63 -4.85
C LYS A 86 -9.09 -9.66 -4.03
N ASP A 87 -9.28 -8.35 -4.23
CA ASP A 87 -8.87 -7.33 -3.28
C ASP A 87 -9.90 -7.17 -2.16
N ILE A 88 -9.52 -6.47 -1.11
CA ILE A 88 -10.41 -6.17 0.02
C ILE A 88 -10.76 -4.68 0.11
N GLY A 89 -10.69 -3.97 -1.02
CA GLY A 89 -10.85 -2.52 -1.11
C GLY A 89 -9.56 -1.77 -0.88
N TYR A 90 -9.58 -0.47 -1.14
CA TYR A 90 -8.40 0.39 -1.18
C TYR A 90 -8.45 1.47 -0.10
N ALA A 91 -7.27 1.80 0.42
CA ALA A 91 -7.06 2.93 1.30
C ALA A 91 -5.93 3.81 0.76
N VAL A 92 -6.02 5.11 1.00
CA VAL A 92 -4.93 6.07 0.76
C VAL A 92 -4.32 6.44 2.10
N GLN A 93 -2.99 6.57 2.13
CA GLN A 93 -2.23 6.91 3.33
C GLN A 93 -1.28 8.05 3.02
N ARG A 94 -1.19 9.00 3.96
CA ARG A 94 -0.23 10.09 3.97
C ARG A 94 0.74 9.91 5.13
N THR A 95 2.04 10.07 4.84
CA THR A 95 3.12 10.07 5.84
C THR A 95 3.85 11.41 5.77
N LYS A 96 3.97 12.11 6.89
CA LYS A 96 4.67 13.39 7.07
C LYS A 96 6.05 13.18 7.73
N PRO A 97 6.94 14.20 7.76
CA PRO A 97 8.22 14.09 8.47
C PRO A 97 8.04 13.67 9.94
N GLY A 98 8.85 12.70 10.36
CA GLY A 98 8.78 12.07 11.68
C GLY A 98 7.77 10.93 11.79
N GLU A 99 6.96 10.69 10.75
CA GLU A 99 6.03 9.57 10.71
C GLU A 99 6.67 8.33 10.07
N PHE A 100 6.15 7.15 10.42
CA PHE A 100 6.72 5.85 10.07
C PHE A 100 5.72 4.72 10.22
N PHE A 101 6.07 3.54 9.72
CA PHE A 101 5.47 2.27 10.12
C PHE A 101 6.60 1.32 10.51
N HIS A 102 6.60 0.85 11.74
CA HIS A 102 7.67 0.00 12.30
C HIS A 102 7.73 -1.37 11.60
N TRP A 103 8.75 -2.17 11.89
CA TRP A 103 8.88 -3.54 11.39
C TRP A 103 7.63 -4.35 11.70
N HIS A 104 7.03 -4.95 10.67
CA HIS A 104 5.79 -5.72 10.77
C HIS A 104 5.65 -6.72 9.61
N ILE A 105 4.65 -7.58 9.75
CA ILE A 105 4.11 -8.44 8.70
C ILE A 105 2.61 -8.20 8.60
N ASP A 106 2.02 -8.47 7.43
CA ASP A 106 0.60 -8.23 7.17
C ASP A 106 -0.28 -9.47 7.34
N SER A 107 0.32 -10.66 7.46
CA SER A 107 -0.37 -11.95 7.67
C SER A 107 0.40 -12.80 8.66
N GLY A 108 0.10 -12.61 9.94
CA GLY A 108 0.72 -13.32 11.05
C GLY A 108 -0.28 -13.94 12.03
N SER A 109 -1.56 -13.96 11.67
CA SER A 109 -2.62 -14.46 12.52
C SER A 109 -3.68 -15.20 11.73
N HIS A 110 -4.51 -15.97 12.41
CA HIS A 110 -5.64 -16.67 11.82
C HIS A 110 -6.60 -15.72 11.08
N GLN A 111 -6.84 -14.53 11.62
CA GLN A 111 -7.73 -13.52 11.02
C GLN A 111 -7.26 -13.04 9.63
N PHE A 112 -5.95 -13.02 9.38
CA PHE A 112 -5.35 -12.53 8.13
C PHE A 112 -4.70 -13.65 7.30
N SER A 113 -5.04 -14.90 7.59
CA SER A 113 -4.43 -16.08 6.96
C SER A 113 -4.77 -16.24 5.47
N ASP A 114 -5.82 -15.59 5.00
CA ASP A 114 -6.25 -15.59 3.59
C ASP A 114 -5.49 -14.57 2.72
N ARG A 115 -4.71 -13.66 3.32
CA ARG A 115 -3.90 -12.70 2.59
C ARG A 115 -2.76 -13.39 1.85
N GLN A 116 -2.63 -13.06 0.56
CA GLN A 116 -1.65 -13.68 -0.34
C GLN A 116 -0.59 -12.69 -0.81
N LEU A 117 -0.98 -11.45 -1.08
CA LEU A 117 -0.08 -10.35 -1.45
C LEU A 117 -0.55 -9.04 -0.81
N VAL A 118 0.42 -8.16 -0.59
CA VAL A 118 0.22 -6.72 -0.36
C VAL A 118 0.43 -6.00 -1.68
N ALA A 119 -0.38 -5.00 -1.97
CA ALA A 119 -0.18 -4.07 -3.07
C ALA A 119 -0.02 -2.65 -2.53
N ILE A 120 1.03 -1.96 -2.97
CA ILE A 120 1.28 -0.55 -2.63
C ILE A 120 1.57 0.21 -3.93
N TRP A 121 0.75 1.23 -4.24
CA TRP A 121 1.04 2.24 -5.24
C TRP A 121 1.65 3.46 -4.56
N TYR A 122 2.83 3.88 -5.00
CA TYR A 122 3.39 5.16 -4.60
C TYR A 122 2.79 6.26 -5.48
N LEU A 123 2.22 7.28 -4.86
CA LEU A 123 1.48 8.33 -5.56
C LEU A 123 2.33 9.58 -5.85
N ASN A 124 3.52 9.66 -5.25
CA ASN A 124 4.47 10.75 -5.51
C ASN A 124 5.90 10.28 -5.29
N ASP A 125 6.81 11.05 -5.85
CA ASP A 125 8.24 10.92 -5.58
C ASP A 125 8.56 11.46 -4.18
N VAL A 126 9.52 10.82 -3.50
CA VAL A 126 10.11 11.32 -2.25
C VAL A 126 11.59 11.51 -2.48
N GLU A 127 12.03 12.76 -2.60
CA GLU A 127 13.44 13.10 -2.92
C GLU A 127 14.34 13.06 -1.69
N GLY A 128 13.78 13.27 -0.50
CA GLY A 128 14.52 13.32 0.76
C GLY A 128 14.87 11.94 1.31
N PRO A 129 15.64 11.88 2.40
CA PRO A 129 15.92 10.63 3.07
C PRO A 129 14.68 10.10 3.82
N GLY A 130 14.55 8.79 3.86
CA GLY A 130 13.41 8.10 4.46
C GLY A 130 12.23 7.92 3.50
N GLY A 131 11.18 7.32 4.02
CA GLY A 131 9.96 7.05 3.26
C GLY A 131 9.99 5.77 2.42
N GLU A 132 11.13 5.10 2.30
CA GLU A 132 11.25 3.82 1.59
C GLU A 132 10.40 2.74 2.26
N THR A 133 9.95 1.75 1.50
CA THR A 133 9.52 0.46 2.03
C THR A 133 10.75 -0.45 2.08
N GLU A 134 11.18 -0.78 3.29
CA GLU A 134 12.38 -1.59 3.54
C GLU A 134 11.99 -3.00 3.94
N PHE A 135 12.64 -4.00 3.33
CA PHE A 135 12.44 -5.42 3.57
C PHE A 135 13.65 -6.02 4.26
N LEU A 136 13.43 -6.60 5.45
CA LEU A 136 14.51 -7.05 6.33
C LEU A 136 15.34 -8.19 5.73
N TYR A 137 14.67 -9.26 5.32
CA TYR A 137 15.36 -10.49 4.89
C TYR A 137 15.83 -10.46 3.44
N GLN A 138 15.25 -9.60 2.60
CA GLN A 138 15.66 -9.39 1.22
C GLN A 138 16.79 -8.37 1.09
N ASP A 139 17.03 -7.57 2.14
CA ASP A 139 17.98 -6.45 2.13
C ASP A 139 17.70 -5.46 0.98
N VAL A 140 16.41 -5.13 0.82
CA VAL A 140 15.92 -4.25 -0.24
C VAL A 140 15.19 -3.06 0.35
N LYS A 141 15.45 -1.88 -0.22
CA LYS A 141 14.70 -0.64 0.03
C LYS A 141 14.06 -0.17 -1.27
N VAL A 142 12.74 -0.15 -1.30
CA VAL A 142 12.01 0.37 -2.45
C VAL A 142 11.71 1.84 -2.23
N LYS A 143 12.23 2.68 -3.13
CA LYS A 143 12.01 4.13 -3.12
C LYS A 143 10.60 4.46 -3.63
N PRO A 144 9.87 5.38 -2.97
CA PRO A 144 8.65 5.94 -3.52
C PRO A 144 8.92 6.67 -4.83
N GLU A 145 8.21 6.25 -5.88
CA GLU A 145 8.23 6.88 -7.21
C GLU A 145 6.80 6.94 -7.73
N SER A 146 6.41 8.09 -8.22
CA SER A 146 5.06 8.35 -8.72
C SER A 146 4.61 7.31 -9.75
N GLY A 147 3.46 6.67 -9.48
CA GLY A 147 2.88 5.66 -10.36
C GLY A 147 3.47 4.25 -10.25
N LYS A 148 4.47 4.02 -9.40
CA LYS A 148 5.04 2.68 -9.15
C LYS A 148 4.09 1.86 -8.28
N LEU A 149 3.81 0.62 -8.69
CA LEU A 149 3.16 -0.41 -7.89
C LEU A 149 4.19 -1.44 -7.46
N ILE A 150 4.16 -1.82 -6.18
CA ILE A 150 4.85 -3.01 -5.69
C ILE A 150 3.87 -4.05 -5.19
N LEU A 151 4.20 -5.34 -5.43
CA LEU A 151 3.52 -6.48 -4.86
C LEU A 151 4.52 -7.36 -4.10
N PHE A 152 4.13 -7.84 -2.92
CA PHE A 152 4.97 -8.74 -2.13
C PHE A 152 4.11 -9.62 -1.21
N PRO A 153 4.62 -10.81 -0.82
CA PRO A 153 3.95 -11.68 0.13
C PRO A 153 3.80 -11.01 1.51
N PRO A 154 2.65 -11.21 2.21
CA PRO A 154 2.39 -10.58 3.49
C PRO A 154 3.00 -11.30 4.70
N PHE A 155 3.77 -12.37 4.46
CA PHE A 155 4.19 -13.34 5.46
C PHE A 155 5.48 -12.94 6.17
N TRP A 156 5.83 -13.69 7.21
CA TRP A 156 7.07 -13.57 8.00
C TRP A 156 8.36 -13.60 7.16
N THR A 157 8.31 -14.14 5.94
CA THR A 157 9.42 -14.10 4.98
C THR A 157 9.67 -12.70 4.39
N HIS A 158 8.71 -11.79 4.51
CA HIS A 158 8.76 -10.43 3.97
C HIS A 158 8.43 -9.39 5.05
N GLU A 159 9.09 -9.55 6.23
CA GLU A 159 9.04 -8.52 7.26
C GLU A 159 9.56 -7.20 6.69
N HIS A 160 8.78 -6.15 6.87
CA HIS A 160 9.05 -4.87 6.23
C HIS A 160 8.65 -3.70 7.13
N ARG A 161 9.14 -2.51 6.77
CA ARG A 161 8.79 -1.25 7.44
C ARG A 161 8.63 -0.10 6.46
N GLY A 162 7.87 0.92 6.84
CA GLY A 162 7.96 2.25 6.27
C GLY A 162 9.02 3.05 7.00
N VAL A 163 10.15 3.29 6.37
CA VAL A 163 11.27 4.05 6.96
C VAL A 163 10.78 5.45 7.32
N THR A 164 11.16 5.92 8.51
CA THR A 164 10.79 7.26 8.99
C THR A 164 11.09 8.32 7.94
N LEU A 165 10.06 9.05 7.54
CA LEU A 165 10.19 10.14 6.59
C LEU A 165 10.90 11.32 7.28
N GLN A 166 11.92 11.88 6.64
CA GLN A 166 12.67 13.01 7.21
C GLN A 166 12.26 14.34 6.59
N SER A 167 11.85 14.34 5.32
CA SER A 167 11.41 15.55 4.62
C SER A 167 10.40 15.23 3.52
N GLY A 168 9.65 16.22 3.10
CA GLY A 168 8.59 16.06 2.11
C GLY A 168 7.33 15.40 2.69
N VAL A 169 6.50 14.86 1.83
CA VAL A 169 5.29 14.09 2.19
C VAL A 169 5.22 12.87 1.28
N LYS A 170 4.90 11.72 1.84
CA LYS A 170 4.68 10.49 1.07
C LYS A 170 3.19 10.16 1.04
N TYR A 171 2.69 9.82 -0.16
CA TYR A 171 1.34 9.28 -0.36
C TYR A 171 1.42 7.90 -1.00
N ILE A 172 0.63 6.98 -0.50
CA ILE A 172 0.44 5.66 -1.09
C ILE A 172 -1.03 5.30 -1.17
N ALA A 173 -1.40 4.46 -2.14
CA ALA A 173 -2.63 3.68 -2.09
C ALA A 173 -2.26 2.23 -1.79
N THR A 174 -3.10 1.52 -1.03
CA THR A 174 -2.80 0.14 -0.62
C THR A 174 -4.02 -0.75 -0.58
N THR A 175 -3.81 -2.04 -0.80
CA THR A 175 -4.79 -3.12 -0.58
C THR A 175 -4.09 -4.44 -0.27
N TRP A 176 -4.85 -5.40 0.23
CA TRP A 176 -4.43 -6.81 0.30
C TRP A 176 -5.19 -7.65 -0.70
N ILE A 177 -4.47 -8.58 -1.32
CA ILE A 177 -5.02 -9.60 -2.20
C ILE A 177 -5.24 -10.86 -1.35
N VAL A 178 -6.48 -11.35 -1.35
CA VAL A 178 -6.89 -12.52 -0.57
C VAL A 178 -7.48 -13.60 -1.48
N PHE A 179 -7.59 -14.83 -0.98
CA PHE A 179 -8.42 -15.84 -1.64
C PHE A 179 -9.89 -15.39 -1.68
N LYS A 180 -10.56 -15.71 -2.80
CA LYS A 180 -11.97 -15.42 -3.01
C LYS A 180 -12.86 -16.49 -2.40
#